data_b84f04f2bb39b88422fde804a24afbfa
#
_entry.id   b84f04f2bb39b88422fde804a24afbfa
#
_cell.length_a   1.000
_cell.length_b   1.000
_cell.length_c   1.000
_cell.angle_alpha   90.00
_cell.angle_beta   90.00
_cell.angle_gamma   90.00
#
_symmetry.space_group_name_H-M   'P 1'
#
loop_
_entity.id
_entity.type
_entity.pdbx_description
1 polymer ?
#
loop_
_entity_poly.entity_id
_entity_poly.type
_entity_poly.pdbx_seq_one_letter_code
_entity_poly.pdbx_strand_id
1 'polypeptide(L)'
;AQMALAISNAGNAGAGNPSVLLGVCSSATNPDGTPTAASIAARGTPLFPGGPAAAGLNAFNQLYSDGVPVELSGNNLPNAPQWTISLGAQYTFEIASGWDFTARVDYYKQTSTFSRIYNSVPDRIPGWENVNITLTLTNPDSGFTIDAFVKNATDETALNDTYLTDDSSGLFRNGFYGDPRTYGLAVTYEF
;
A
#
# COMPACT_ATOMS: atom_id res chain seq x y z
N ALA A 1 -9.66 18.21 -7.79
CA ALA A 1 -9.47 19.38 -8.64
C ALA A 1 -10.07 20.64 -8.02
N GLN A 2 -11.31 20.59 -7.50
CA GLN A 2 -11.97 21.75 -6.87
C GLN A 2 -11.31 22.14 -5.54
N MET A 3 -10.83 21.19 -4.77
CA MET A 3 -10.12 21.45 -3.51
C MET A 3 -8.76 22.15 -3.75
N ALA A 4 -8.02 21.73 -4.76
CA ALA A 4 -6.78 22.40 -5.16
C ALA A 4 -7.00 23.84 -5.65
N LEU A 5 -8.12 24.08 -6.33
CA LEU A 5 -8.50 25.42 -6.80
C LEU A 5 -8.90 26.35 -5.63
N ALA A 6 -9.62 25.83 -4.64
CA ALA A 6 -10.00 26.58 -3.45
C ALA A 6 -8.76 26.97 -2.61
N ILE A 7 -7.80 26.08 -2.49
CA ILE A 7 -6.52 26.34 -1.80
C ILE A 7 -5.70 27.37 -2.57
N SER A 8 -5.65 27.29 -3.90
CA SER A 8 -4.96 28.29 -4.75
C SER A 8 -5.58 29.68 -4.66
N ASN A 9 -6.92 29.76 -4.66
CA ASN A 9 -7.63 31.05 -4.57
C ASN A 9 -7.50 31.69 -3.17
N ALA A 10 -7.45 30.90 -2.11
CA ALA A 10 -7.22 31.40 -0.76
C ALA A 10 -5.80 32.00 -0.61
N GLY A 11 -4.80 31.42 -1.25
CA GLY A 11 -3.44 31.96 -1.31
C GLY A 11 -3.37 33.31 -2.05
N ASN A 12 -4.13 33.47 -3.13
CA ASN A 12 -4.20 34.70 -3.92
C ASN A 12 -4.98 35.84 -3.23
N ALA A 13 -5.84 35.52 -2.29
CA ALA A 13 -6.61 36.53 -1.53
C ALA A 13 -5.84 37.16 -0.35
N GLY A 14 -4.54 36.94 -0.23
CA GLY A 14 -3.71 37.46 0.85
C GLY A 14 -3.96 36.75 2.19
N ALA A 15 -4.66 35.65 2.18
CA ALA A 15 -5.00 34.83 3.38
C ALA A 15 -3.82 33.95 3.87
N GLY A 16 -2.60 34.25 3.46
CA GLY A 16 -1.42 33.48 3.88
C GLY A 16 -1.30 32.09 3.24
N ASN A 17 -0.45 31.28 3.79
CA ASN A 17 -0.15 29.94 3.29
C ASN A 17 -1.41 29.03 3.29
N PRO A 18 -1.74 28.35 2.17
CA PRO A 18 -2.88 27.42 2.08
C PRO A 18 -2.91 26.33 3.17
N SER A 19 -1.77 25.97 3.70
CA SER A 19 -1.64 25.00 4.80
C SER A 19 -2.27 25.49 6.13
N VAL A 20 -2.43 26.79 6.30
CA VAL A 20 -3.14 27.39 7.46
C VAL A 20 -4.63 27.07 7.41
N LEU A 21 -5.19 26.97 6.21
CA LEU A 21 -6.61 26.61 5.98
C LEU A 21 -6.90 25.14 6.33
N LEU A 22 -5.90 24.28 6.25
CA LEU A 22 -6.06 22.84 6.50
C LEU A 22 -5.73 22.46 7.95
N GLY A 23 -5.35 23.42 8.80
CA GLY A 23 -4.97 23.14 10.19
C GLY A 23 -3.73 22.23 10.35
N VAL A 24 -3.05 21.97 9.24
CA VAL A 24 -1.96 20.99 9.13
C VAL A 24 -0.62 21.57 9.58
N CYS A 25 -0.53 22.91 9.79
CA CYS A 25 0.70 23.57 10.22
C CYS A 25 0.57 24.23 11.59
N SER A 26 1.64 24.15 12.34
CA SER A 26 1.80 24.83 13.66
C SER A 26 1.53 26.34 13.63
N SER A 27 1.52 26.97 12.45
CA SER A 27 1.13 28.36 12.25
C SER A 27 -0.37 28.63 12.35
N ALA A 28 -1.21 27.59 12.33
CA ALA A 28 -2.66 27.73 12.50
C ALA A 28 -3.10 27.78 13.96
N THR A 29 -2.25 27.31 14.87
CA THR A 29 -2.48 27.28 16.31
C THR A 29 -1.30 27.88 17.05
N ASN A 30 -1.59 28.52 18.19
CA ASN A 30 -0.58 28.92 19.16
C ASN A 30 -0.02 27.68 19.88
N PRO A 31 1.12 27.79 20.61
CA PRO A 31 1.69 26.70 21.39
C PRO A 31 0.74 26.10 22.45
N ASP A 32 -0.28 26.83 22.86
CA ASP A 32 -1.33 26.40 23.79
C ASP A 32 -2.50 25.70 23.12
N GLY A 33 -2.44 25.44 21.79
CA GLY A 33 -3.48 24.83 21.01
C GLY A 33 -4.62 25.76 20.59
N THR A 34 -4.59 27.05 20.98
CA THR A 34 -5.60 28.02 20.55
C THR A 34 -5.38 28.47 19.11
N PRO A 35 -6.43 28.75 18.33
CA PRO A 35 -6.29 29.26 16.98
C PRO A 35 -5.56 30.60 16.92
N THR A 36 -4.65 30.76 15.94
CA THR A 36 -3.99 32.06 15.72
C THR A 36 -4.98 33.10 15.17
N ALA A 37 -4.66 34.40 15.34
CA ALA A 37 -5.46 35.49 14.77
C ALA A 37 -5.63 35.35 13.25
N ALA A 38 -4.62 34.84 12.52
CA ALA A 38 -4.67 34.59 11.10
C ALA A 38 -5.67 33.47 10.75
N SER A 39 -5.70 32.39 11.55
CA SER A 39 -6.64 31.29 11.34
C SER A 39 -8.08 31.70 11.68
N ILE A 40 -8.28 32.57 12.68
CA ILE A 40 -9.58 33.15 13.02
C ILE A 40 -10.09 34.06 11.89
N ALA A 41 -9.22 34.90 11.33
CA ALA A 41 -9.57 35.79 10.23
C ALA A 41 -9.94 34.99 8.95
N ALA A 42 -9.22 33.89 8.67
CA ALA A 42 -9.53 33.00 7.57
C ALA A 42 -10.91 32.32 7.71
N ARG A 43 -11.37 32.10 8.93
CA ARG A 43 -12.72 31.54 9.20
C ARG A 43 -13.88 32.50 8.82
N GLY A 44 -13.62 33.82 8.78
CA GLY A 44 -14.59 34.84 8.40
C GLY A 44 -14.70 35.07 6.90
N THR A 45 -13.78 34.54 6.07
CA THR A 45 -13.81 34.67 4.63
C THR A 45 -14.61 33.55 3.98
N PRO A 46 -15.55 33.84 3.07
CA PRO A 46 -16.28 32.77 2.37
C PRO A 46 -15.28 31.98 1.52
N LEU A 47 -15.27 30.65 1.67
CA LEU A 47 -14.47 29.71 0.87
C LEU A 47 -14.85 29.71 -0.62
N PHE A 48 -16.04 30.29 -0.94
CA PHE A 48 -16.53 30.41 -2.31
C PHE A 48 -17.02 31.84 -2.61
N PRO A 49 -16.69 32.41 -3.78
CA PRO A 49 -17.20 33.71 -4.20
C PRO A 49 -18.75 33.70 -4.20
N GLY A 50 -19.37 34.57 -3.43
CA GLY A 50 -20.83 34.73 -3.38
C GLY A 50 -21.57 34.01 -2.25
N GLY A 51 -20.86 33.30 -1.37
CA GLY A 51 -21.44 32.70 -0.18
C GLY A 51 -21.57 33.70 1.00
N PRO A 52 -22.61 33.62 1.85
CA PRO A 52 -22.72 34.46 3.04
C PRO A 52 -21.58 34.14 4.02
N ALA A 53 -21.01 35.17 4.64
CA ALA A 53 -19.86 35.04 5.56
C ALA A 53 -20.11 34.09 6.75
N ALA A 54 -21.35 33.94 7.17
CA ALA A 54 -21.77 32.97 8.20
C ALA A 54 -21.66 31.50 7.74
N ALA A 55 -21.78 31.23 6.45
CA ALA A 55 -21.62 29.90 5.89
C ALA A 55 -20.14 29.46 5.87
N GLY A 56 -19.19 30.39 5.89
CA GLY A 56 -17.76 30.10 5.97
C GLY A 56 -17.36 29.41 7.29
N LEU A 57 -17.95 29.82 8.42
CA LEU A 57 -17.70 29.19 9.71
C LEU A 57 -18.27 27.76 9.79
N ASN A 58 -19.43 27.55 9.22
CA ASN A 58 -20.06 26.22 9.19
C ASN A 58 -19.33 25.29 8.20
N ALA A 59 -18.94 25.79 7.03
CA ALA A 59 -18.17 25.02 6.06
C ALA A 59 -16.77 24.66 6.60
N PHE A 60 -16.13 25.58 7.35
CA PHE A 60 -14.85 25.32 7.98
C PHE A 60 -14.97 24.29 9.11
N ASN A 61 -15.95 24.44 9.99
CA ASN A 61 -16.24 23.45 11.05
C ASN A 61 -16.62 22.08 10.46
N GLN A 62 -17.40 22.06 9.38
CA GLN A 62 -17.77 20.84 8.68
C GLN A 62 -16.56 20.15 8.04
N LEU A 63 -15.64 20.90 7.43
CA LEU A 63 -14.39 20.39 6.89
C LEU A 63 -13.47 19.76 7.94
N TYR A 64 -13.53 20.24 9.19
CA TYR A 64 -12.64 19.81 10.27
C TYR A 64 -13.27 18.81 11.24
N SER A 65 -14.60 18.86 11.44
CA SER A 65 -15.29 17.95 12.35
C SER A 65 -15.76 16.67 11.68
N ASP A 66 -16.28 16.78 10.45
CA ASP A 66 -16.94 15.68 9.77
C ASP A 66 -16.11 15.12 8.61
N GLY A 67 -14.98 15.74 8.28
CA GLY A 67 -14.15 15.40 7.12
C GLY A 67 -14.78 15.85 5.81
N VAL A 68 -14.13 15.50 4.70
CA VAL A 68 -14.63 15.78 3.35
C VAL A 68 -15.29 14.52 2.80
N PRO A 69 -16.59 14.55 2.47
CA PRO A 69 -17.25 13.41 1.88
C PRO A 69 -16.62 13.10 0.51
N VAL A 70 -16.25 11.85 0.30
CA VAL A 70 -15.66 11.37 -0.95
C VAL A 70 -16.56 10.27 -1.51
N GLU A 71 -16.92 10.39 -2.79
CA GLU A 71 -17.63 9.34 -3.50
C GLU A 71 -16.66 8.21 -3.85
N LEU A 72 -16.94 7.02 -3.35
CA LEU A 72 -16.11 5.83 -3.52
C LEU A 72 -16.78 4.74 -4.37
N SER A 73 -17.99 5.02 -4.89
CA SER A 73 -18.70 4.05 -5.74
C SER A 73 -17.89 3.70 -6.97
N GLY A 74 -17.77 2.40 -7.24
CA GLY A 74 -16.98 1.88 -8.35
C GLY A 74 -15.48 1.71 -8.07
N ASN A 75 -15.01 2.11 -6.88
CA ASN A 75 -13.63 1.82 -6.49
C ASN A 75 -13.45 0.35 -6.14
N ASN A 76 -12.26 -0.17 -6.45
CA ASN A 76 -11.87 -1.51 -6.02
C ASN A 76 -11.60 -1.55 -4.52
N LEU A 77 -11.88 -2.68 -3.90
CA LEU A 77 -11.50 -2.90 -2.51
C LEU A 77 -9.96 -2.94 -2.37
N PRO A 78 -9.43 -2.39 -1.26
CA PRO A 78 -7.99 -2.47 -0.99
C PRO A 78 -7.52 -3.92 -0.89
N ASN A 79 -6.30 -4.17 -1.39
CA ASN A 79 -5.64 -5.48 -1.35
C ASN A 79 -6.47 -6.65 -1.90
N ALA A 80 -7.43 -6.35 -2.78
CA ALA A 80 -8.30 -7.32 -3.43
C ALA A 80 -8.02 -7.36 -4.95
N PRO A 81 -7.07 -8.17 -5.41
CA PRO A 81 -6.83 -8.35 -6.84
C PRO A 81 -8.05 -8.97 -7.51
N GLN A 82 -8.35 -8.58 -8.75
CA GLN A 82 -9.49 -9.13 -9.49
C GLN A 82 -9.31 -10.61 -9.82
N TRP A 83 -8.07 -11.02 -10.06
CA TRP A 83 -7.71 -12.41 -10.38
C TRP A 83 -6.45 -12.82 -9.65
N THR A 84 -6.51 -14.01 -9.09
CA THR A 84 -5.34 -14.75 -8.57
C THR A 84 -5.31 -16.12 -9.20
N ILE A 85 -4.13 -16.54 -9.61
CA ILE A 85 -3.89 -17.87 -10.16
C ILE A 85 -2.82 -18.53 -9.30
N SER A 86 -3.10 -19.74 -8.85
CA SER A 86 -2.18 -20.59 -8.10
C SER A 86 -2.15 -21.97 -8.75
N LEU A 87 -0.98 -22.35 -9.24
CA LEU A 87 -0.77 -23.64 -9.89
C LEU A 87 0.40 -24.35 -9.23
N GLY A 88 0.25 -25.64 -8.96
CA GLY A 88 1.32 -26.51 -8.46
C GLY A 88 1.40 -27.75 -9.32
N ALA A 89 2.60 -28.13 -9.69
CA ALA A 89 2.89 -29.40 -10.37
C ALA A 89 4.02 -30.12 -9.65
N GLN A 90 3.83 -31.40 -9.42
CA GLN A 90 4.81 -32.27 -8.78
C GLN A 90 4.89 -33.59 -9.53
N TYR A 91 6.10 -34.09 -9.69
CA TYR A 91 6.35 -35.38 -10.25
C TYR A 91 7.44 -36.11 -9.47
N THR A 92 7.20 -37.36 -9.10
CA THR A 92 8.12 -38.23 -8.39
C THR A 92 8.43 -39.44 -9.25
N PHE A 93 9.72 -39.80 -9.30
CA PHE A 93 10.16 -41.04 -9.96
C PHE A 93 11.36 -41.63 -9.24
N GLU A 94 11.43 -42.94 -9.24
CA GLU A 94 12.59 -43.68 -8.71
C GLU A 94 13.77 -43.57 -9.71
N ILE A 95 14.94 -43.19 -9.20
CA ILE A 95 16.15 -43.04 -10.01
C ILE A 95 16.94 -44.35 -10.06
N ALA A 96 17.35 -44.86 -8.91
CA ALA A 96 18.09 -46.09 -8.75
C ALA A 96 18.27 -46.46 -7.27
N SER A 97 18.38 -47.74 -6.95
CA SER A 97 18.76 -48.21 -5.60
C SER A 97 17.95 -47.66 -4.45
N GLY A 98 16.64 -47.50 -4.63
CA GLY A 98 15.72 -47.02 -3.60
C GLY A 98 15.76 -45.50 -3.37
N TRP A 99 16.29 -44.73 -4.31
CA TRP A 99 16.23 -43.25 -4.28
C TRP A 99 15.06 -42.74 -5.12
N ASP A 100 14.19 -41.98 -4.47
CA ASP A 100 13.10 -41.25 -5.11
C ASP A 100 13.49 -39.80 -5.35
N PHE A 101 13.32 -39.34 -6.58
CA PHE A 101 13.49 -37.95 -6.93
C PHE A 101 12.13 -37.29 -7.15
N THR A 102 11.85 -36.21 -6.44
CA THR A 102 10.65 -35.43 -6.59
C THR A 102 11.02 -34.03 -7.05
N ALA A 103 10.43 -33.59 -8.17
CA ALA A 103 10.50 -32.21 -8.64
C ALA A 103 9.13 -31.55 -8.45
N ARG A 104 9.10 -30.38 -7.85
CA ARG A 104 7.90 -29.58 -7.63
C ARG A 104 8.11 -28.16 -8.11
N VAL A 105 7.11 -27.62 -8.80
CA VAL A 105 7.05 -26.21 -9.23
C VAL A 105 5.72 -25.64 -8.76
N ASP A 106 5.77 -24.52 -8.07
CA ASP A 106 4.61 -23.73 -7.68
C ASP A 106 4.65 -22.37 -8.36
N TYR A 107 3.58 -22.01 -9.05
CA TYR A 107 3.41 -20.74 -9.73
C TYR A 107 2.25 -19.97 -9.10
N TYR A 108 2.49 -18.70 -8.81
CA TYR A 108 1.48 -17.76 -8.34
C TYR A 108 1.49 -16.50 -9.21
N LYS A 109 0.30 -15.97 -9.52
CA LYS A 109 0.11 -14.70 -10.20
C LYS A 109 -1.09 -13.97 -9.66
N GLN A 110 -0.96 -12.66 -9.52
CA GLN A 110 -2.09 -11.78 -9.22
C GLN A 110 -2.13 -10.56 -10.15
N THR A 111 -3.32 -10.02 -10.36
CA THR A 111 -3.52 -8.74 -11.04
C THR A 111 -3.20 -7.58 -10.10
N SER A 112 -3.10 -6.36 -10.68
CA SER A 112 -2.91 -5.14 -9.88
C SER A 112 -4.08 -4.91 -8.93
N THR A 113 -3.78 -4.29 -7.79
CA THR A 113 -4.74 -3.88 -6.77
C THR A 113 -4.42 -2.48 -6.27
N PHE A 114 -5.09 -2.02 -5.22
CA PHE A 114 -4.82 -0.75 -4.56
C PHE A 114 -4.59 -0.96 -3.07
N SER A 115 -3.71 -0.20 -2.45
CA SER A 115 -3.45 -0.24 -1.02
C SER A 115 -4.51 0.48 -0.19
N ARG A 116 -5.27 1.41 -0.80
CA ARG A 116 -6.27 2.22 -0.11
C ARG A 116 -7.58 2.34 -0.91
N ILE A 117 -8.66 2.66 -0.20
CA ILE A 117 -10.03 2.78 -0.75
C ILE A 117 -10.18 3.87 -1.82
N TYR A 118 -9.28 4.85 -1.88
CA TYR A 118 -9.37 5.98 -2.80
C TYR A 118 -8.96 5.66 -4.23
N ASN A 119 -8.33 4.51 -4.46
CA ASN A 119 -7.85 4.05 -5.77
C ASN A 119 -7.01 5.11 -6.53
N SER A 120 -6.26 5.91 -5.80
CA SER A 120 -5.40 6.92 -6.41
C SER A 120 -4.22 6.27 -7.12
N VAL A 121 -3.66 6.96 -8.12
CA VAL A 121 -2.52 6.45 -8.90
C VAL A 121 -1.36 5.99 -8.01
N PRO A 122 -0.94 6.76 -6.98
CA PRO A 122 0.12 6.31 -6.09
C PRO A 122 -0.27 5.16 -5.15
N ASP A 123 -1.55 4.82 -4.99
CA ASP A 123 -2.01 3.68 -4.18
C ASP A 123 -2.02 2.37 -4.97
N ARG A 124 -1.75 2.44 -6.26
CA ARG A 124 -1.77 1.25 -7.11
C ARG A 124 -0.58 0.35 -6.83
N ILE A 125 -0.87 -0.90 -6.53
CA ILE A 125 0.07 -2.01 -6.41
C ILE A 125 0.06 -2.75 -7.75
N PRO A 126 1.17 -2.83 -8.49
CA PRO A 126 1.25 -3.60 -9.73
C PRO A 126 0.90 -5.08 -9.50
N GLY A 127 0.38 -5.76 -10.51
CA GLY A 127 0.29 -7.21 -10.49
C GLY A 127 1.70 -7.81 -10.53
N TRP A 128 1.87 -8.97 -9.92
CA TRP A 128 3.15 -9.67 -9.86
C TRP A 128 2.96 -11.19 -9.95
N GLU A 129 4.04 -11.89 -10.19
CA GLU A 129 4.06 -13.35 -10.27
C GLU A 129 5.25 -13.91 -9.50
N ASN A 130 5.12 -15.16 -9.06
CA ASN A 130 6.17 -15.85 -8.32
C ASN A 130 6.26 -17.30 -8.79
N VAL A 131 7.48 -17.79 -8.94
CA VAL A 131 7.79 -19.18 -9.24
C VAL A 131 8.70 -19.74 -8.16
N ASN A 132 8.26 -20.82 -7.53
CA ASN A 132 9.08 -21.57 -6.60
C ASN A 132 9.35 -22.96 -7.13
N ILE A 133 10.58 -23.45 -6.97
CA ILE A 133 11.01 -24.77 -7.42
C ILE A 133 11.61 -25.49 -6.22
N THR A 134 11.20 -26.73 -6.01
CA THR A 134 11.77 -27.62 -5.00
C THR A 134 12.13 -28.95 -5.65
N LEU A 135 13.32 -29.42 -5.35
CA LEU A 135 13.84 -30.73 -5.77
C LEU A 135 14.17 -31.50 -4.50
N THR A 136 13.53 -32.65 -4.33
CA THR A 136 13.73 -33.53 -3.17
C THR A 136 14.27 -34.86 -3.64
N LEU A 137 15.34 -35.32 -2.99
CA LEU A 137 15.92 -36.63 -3.18
C LEU A 137 15.79 -37.40 -1.86
N THR A 138 15.04 -38.48 -1.83
CA THR A 138 14.75 -39.26 -0.63
C THR A 138 15.16 -40.71 -0.81
N ASN A 139 15.79 -41.28 0.20
CA ASN A 139 16.04 -42.73 0.27
C ASN A 139 15.48 -43.26 1.62
N PRO A 140 14.29 -43.87 1.59
CA PRO A 140 13.64 -44.38 2.79
C PRO A 140 14.46 -45.45 3.53
N ASP A 141 15.21 -46.28 2.81
CA ASP A 141 15.99 -47.36 3.39
C ASP A 141 17.19 -46.85 4.19
N SER A 142 17.77 -45.76 3.77
CA SER A 142 18.91 -45.13 4.43
C SER A 142 18.52 -43.98 5.39
N GLY A 143 17.25 -43.55 5.37
CA GLY A 143 16.76 -42.44 6.19
C GLY A 143 17.24 -41.06 5.74
N PHE A 144 17.83 -40.92 4.54
CA PHE A 144 18.30 -39.65 4.04
C PHE A 144 17.28 -38.94 3.16
N THR A 145 17.10 -37.64 3.38
CA THR A 145 16.37 -36.72 2.51
C THR A 145 17.22 -35.49 2.23
N ILE A 146 17.33 -35.10 0.97
CA ILE A 146 18.07 -33.94 0.50
C ILE A 146 17.09 -33.05 -0.28
N ASP A 147 16.88 -31.81 0.20
CA ASP A 147 16.05 -30.82 -0.45
C ASP A 147 16.89 -29.69 -1.03
N ALA A 148 16.70 -29.38 -2.28
CA ALA A 148 17.23 -28.19 -2.93
C ALA A 148 16.05 -27.30 -3.35
N PHE A 149 16.09 -26.00 -3.07
CA PHE A 149 15.00 -25.13 -3.43
C PHE A 149 15.46 -23.78 -3.98
N VAL A 150 14.64 -23.23 -4.84
CA VAL A 150 14.73 -21.85 -5.30
C VAL A 150 13.37 -21.20 -5.08
N LYS A 151 13.30 -20.17 -4.24
CA LYS A 151 12.12 -19.31 -4.08
C LYS A 151 12.29 -18.06 -4.92
N ASN A 152 11.20 -17.58 -5.48
CA ASN A 152 11.21 -16.46 -6.40
C ASN A 152 12.23 -16.66 -7.54
N ALA A 153 12.12 -17.75 -8.28
CA ALA A 153 13.09 -18.17 -9.30
C ALA A 153 13.24 -17.12 -10.43
N THR A 154 12.20 -16.34 -10.70
CA THR A 154 12.19 -15.26 -11.69
C THR A 154 12.82 -13.96 -11.19
N ASP A 155 13.14 -13.87 -9.88
CA ASP A 155 13.67 -12.66 -9.22
C ASP A 155 12.75 -11.44 -9.36
N GLU A 156 11.45 -11.69 -9.27
CA GLU A 156 10.43 -10.65 -9.36
C GLU A 156 10.49 -9.75 -8.12
N THR A 157 10.53 -8.44 -8.33
CA THR A 157 10.45 -7.46 -7.25
C THR A 157 8.98 -7.11 -7.00
N ALA A 158 8.29 -7.97 -6.25
CA ALA A 158 6.89 -7.80 -5.94
C ALA A 158 6.68 -6.70 -4.90
N LEU A 159 5.90 -5.67 -5.23
CA LEU A 159 5.39 -4.72 -4.26
C LEU A 159 4.14 -5.31 -3.61
N ASN A 160 4.23 -5.70 -2.34
CA ASN A 160 3.13 -6.34 -1.62
C ASN A 160 2.12 -5.35 -1.07
N ASP A 161 2.60 -4.20 -0.57
CA ASP A 161 1.74 -3.16 -0.01
C ASP A 161 2.46 -1.81 0.00
N THR A 162 1.68 -0.73 0.20
CA THR A 162 2.20 0.62 0.43
C THR A 162 1.50 1.27 1.60
N TYR A 163 2.26 1.97 2.43
CA TYR A 163 1.76 2.75 3.55
C TYR A 163 2.05 4.24 3.33
N LEU A 164 1.04 5.07 3.46
CA LEU A 164 1.18 6.52 3.48
C LEU A 164 1.25 6.98 4.93
N THR A 165 2.32 7.71 5.28
CA THR A 165 2.44 8.32 6.61
C THR A 165 1.41 9.43 6.79
N ASP A 166 1.21 9.84 8.03
CA ASP A 166 0.37 10.98 8.39
C ASP A 166 0.99 12.32 7.94
N ASP A 167 0.21 13.36 8.06
CA ASP A 167 0.60 14.73 7.73
C ASP A 167 1.71 15.28 8.64
N SER A 168 1.77 14.83 9.89
CA SER A 168 2.83 15.24 10.85
C SER A 168 4.18 14.65 10.45
N SER A 169 4.20 13.51 9.78
CA SER A 169 5.39 12.81 9.30
C SER A 169 5.81 13.22 7.88
N GLY A 170 5.04 14.12 7.21
CA GLY A 170 5.36 14.67 5.90
C GLY A 170 4.77 13.91 4.71
N LEU A 171 3.79 13.04 4.93
CA LEU A 171 3.02 12.35 3.87
C LEU A 171 3.91 11.54 2.90
N PHE A 172 5.01 10.97 3.38
CA PHE A 172 5.83 10.09 2.54
C PHE A 172 5.26 8.68 2.49
N ARG A 173 5.63 7.96 1.46
CA ARG A 173 5.12 6.61 1.19
C ARG A 173 6.21 5.58 1.41
N ASN A 174 5.90 4.55 2.19
CA ASN A 174 6.72 3.34 2.33
C ASN A 174 6.16 2.25 1.43
N GLY A 175 7.05 1.49 0.80
CA GLY A 175 6.72 0.29 0.06
C GLY A 175 7.22 -0.96 0.80
N PHE A 176 6.39 -2.00 0.83
CA PHE A 176 6.74 -3.31 1.38
C PHE A 176 6.92 -4.29 0.22
N TYR A 177 8.14 -4.74 0.04
CA TYR A 177 8.49 -5.64 -1.04
C TYR A 177 8.54 -7.09 -0.56
N GLY A 178 8.27 -8.01 -1.47
CA GLY A 178 8.47 -9.44 -1.25
C GLY A 178 9.96 -9.80 -1.17
N ASP A 179 10.22 -11.04 -0.74
CA ASP A 179 11.58 -11.56 -0.66
C ASP A 179 12.23 -11.66 -2.05
N PRO A 180 13.52 -11.33 -2.18
CA PRO A 180 14.25 -11.55 -3.41
C PRO A 180 14.42 -13.05 -3.67
N ARG A 181 14.98 -13.41 -4.83
CA ARG A 181 15.30 -14.80 -5.11
C ARG A 181 16.23 -15.37 -4.05
N THR A 182 15.78 -16.48 -3.44
CA THR A 182 16.55 -17.24 -2.47
C THR A 182 16.67 -18.68 -2.90
N TYR A 183 17.81 -19.29 -2.62
CA TYR A 183 18.06 -20.71 -2.86
C TYR A 183 18.74 -21.33 -1.66
N GLY A 184 18.51 -22.60 -1.47
CA GLY A 184 19.07 -23.31 -0.34
C GLY A 184 19.12 -24.81 -0.57
N LEU A 185 19.85 -25.47 0.33
CA LEU A 185 19.98 -26.91 0.42
C LEU A 185 19.73 -27.29 1.88
N ALA A 186 18.92 -28.32 2.09
CA ALA A 186 18.71 -28.96 3.39
C ALA A 186 19.01 -30.45 3.30
N VAL A 187 19.58 -31.02 4.34
CA VAL A 187 19.80 -32.47 4.47
C VAL A 187 19.21 -32.92 5.77
N THR A 188 18.33 -33.89 5.70
CA THR A 188 17.66 -34.50 6.86
C THR A 188 18.07 -35.96 6.94
N TYR A 189 18.31 -36.45 8.14
CA TYR A 189 18.58 -37.84 8.42
C TYR A 189 17.65 -38.33 9.55
N GLU A 190 16.92 -39.40 9.29
CA GLU A 190 16.03 -40.05 10.23
C GLU A 190 16.71 -41.36 10.70
N PHE A 191 16.84 -41.53 12.02
CA PHE A 191 17.47 -42.71 12.66
C PHE A 191 16.50 -43.47 13.53
#